data_8c2e986a222c38e15d68747643126b81
#
_entry.id   8c2e986a222c38e15d68747643126b81
#
_cell.length_a   1.000
_cell.length_b   1.000
_cell.length_c   1.000
_cell.angle_alpha   90.00
_cell.angle_beta   90.00
_cell.angle_gamma   90.00
#
_symmetry.space_group_name_H-M   'P 1'
#
loop_
_entity.id
_entity.type
_entity.pdbx_description
1 polymer ?
#
loop_
_entity_poly.entity_id
_entity_poly.type
_entity_poly.pdbx_seq_one_letter_code
_entity_poly.pdbx_strand_id
1 'polypeptide(L)'
;MRATLSARFSGFNQRQYVRGKLAGDPVYGGVARLLQESSPFPLLDVGCGIGLLGHYLHGCGVLHGYVGIDHDERKIATGRAAAAAIGDALDLRCADVADLPDFRGHVCLLDVLHYLPAARQSPLLEQLAGHVAPGAQLMIRNVLRAKHWRFHATVIEEHVLHATGWMRVGADHYPTAQEVTGPLERAGLTTTLTPLWGRTPFNSYLVVARRPA
;
A
#
# COMPACT_ATOMS: atom_id res chain seq x y z
N MET A 1 17.64 -1.88 -11.77
CA MET A 1 16.21 -1.93 -11.40
C MET A 1 15.56 -0.54 -11.28
N ARG A 2 15.95 0.37 -10.35
CA ARG A 2 15.28 1.69 -10.18
C ARG A 2 15.24 2.55 -11.44
N ALA A 3 16.36 2.65 -12.18
CA ALA A 3 16.44 3.41 -13.41
C ALA A 3 15.51 2.82 -14.50
N THR A 4 15.53 1.51 -14.66
CA THR A 4 14.69 0.78 -15.62
C THR A 4 13.19 0.96 -15.29
N LEU A 5 12.80 0.84 -14.01
CA LEU A 5 11.41 1.05 -13.58
C LEU A 5 10.96 2.50 -13.83
N SER A 6 11.78 3.48 -13.43
CA SER A 6 11.42 4.89 -13.63
C SER A 6 11.28 5.27 -15.11
N ALA A 7 12.00 4.61 -16.00
CA ALA A 7 11.92 4.86 -17.45
C ALA A 7 10.59 4.45 -18.07
N ARG A 8 9.82 3.57 -17.43
CA ARG A 8 8.46 3.18 -17.88
C ARG A 8 7.44 4.31 -17.75
N PHE A 9 7.69 5.27 -16.85
CA PHE A 9 6.79 6.40 -16.59
C PHE A 9 7.15 7.59 -17.47
N SER A 10 6.12 8.26 -18.02
CA SER A 10 6.28 9.44 -18.87
C SER A 10 6.50 10.70 -18.02
N GLY A 11 7.29 11.65 -18.57
CA GLY A 11 7.54 12.94 -17.93
C GLY A 11 8.62 12.92 -16.83
N PHE A 12 9.35 14.04 -16.73
CA PHE A 12 10.48 14.19 -15.83
C PHE A 12 10.04 14.06 -14.34
N ASN A 13 8.98 14.76 -13.95
CA ASN A 13 8.51 14.79 -12.56
C ASN A 13 8.07 13.39 -12.05
N GLN A 14 7.37 12.61 -12.89
CA GLN A 14 6.96 11.25 -12.52
C GLN A 14 8.16 10.33 -12.37
N ARG A 15 9.14 10.42 -13.27
CA ARG A 15 10.38 9.63 -13.16
C ARG A 15 11.14 9.95 -11.88
N GLN A 16 11.22 11.22 -11.49
CA GLN A 16 11.89 11.61 -10.25
C GLN A 16 11.09 11.14 -9.02
N TYR A 17 9.77 11.24 -9.03
CA TYR A 17 8.91 10.69 -7.99
C TYR A 17 9.15 9.19 -7.79
N VAL A 18 9.10 8.40 -8.88
CA VAL A 18 9.33 6.95 -8.83
C VAL A 18 10.73 6.62 -8.30
N ARG A 19 11.76 7.34 -8.76
CA ARG A 19 13.15 7.17 -8.28
C ARG A 19 13.27 7.46 -6.80
N GLY A 20 12.69 8.57 -6.35
CA GLY A 20 12.70 8.98 -4.93
C GLY A 20 12.00 7.96 -4.04
N LYS A 21 10.79 7.54 -4.41
CA LYS A 21 10.03 6.52 -3.68
C LYS A 21 10.81 5.20 -3.59
N LEU A 22 11.31 4.67 -4.70
CA LEU A 22 12.07 3.41 -4.70
C LEU A 22 13.46 3.51 -4.04
N ALA A 23 13.99 4.73 -3.84
CA ALA A 23 15.26 4.94 -3.16
C ALA A 23 15.12 5.04 -1.64
N GLY A 24 14.08 5.73 -1.17
CA GLY A 24 13.93 6.11 0.23
C GLY A 24 12.91 5.32 1.00
N ASP A 25 11.93 4.71 0.33
CA ASP A 25 10.81 4.06 0.98
C ASP A 25 11.06 2.55 1.17
N PRO A 26 11.22 2.09 2.43
CA PRO A 26 11.53 0.69 2.73
C PRO A 26 10.36 -0.27 2.46
N VAL A 27 9.13 0.21 2.24
CA VAL A 27 7.94 -0.64 2.08
C VAL A 27 8.05 -1.57 0.89
N TYR A 28 8.60 -1.09 -0.24
CA TYR A 28 8.72 -1.90 -1.45
C TYR A 28 9.56 -3.15 -1.24
N GLY A 29 10.75 -2.98 -0.64
CA GLY A 29 11.61 -4.10 -0.30
C GLY A 29 11.04 -4.99 0.80
N GLY A 30 10.30 -4.41 1.76
CA GLY A 30 9.60 -5.16 2.81
C GLY A 30 8.54 -6.09 2.25
N VAL A 31 7.65 -5.56 1.40
CA VAL A 31 6.60 -6.35 0.74
C VAL A 31 7.19 -7.42 -0.17
N ALA A 32 8.21 -7.09 -0.98
CA ALA A 32 8.85 -8.07 -1.86
C ALA A 32 9.43 -9.26 -1.08
N ARG A 33 10.10 -9.01 0.05
CA ARG A 33 10.64 -10.06 0.92
C ARG A 33 9.52 -10.93 1.50
N LEU A 34 8.45 -10.32 2.02
CA LEU A 34 7.31 -11.06 2.57
C LEU A 34 6.65 -11.97 1.53
N LEU A 35 6.50 -11.51 0.28
CA LEU A 35 5.94 -12.32 -0.80
C LEU A 35 6.90 -13.44 -1.24
N GLN A 36 8.20 -13.18 -1.25
CA GLN A 36 9.22 -14.18 -1.59
C GLN A 36 9.27 -15.33 -0.57
N GLU A 37 8.97 -15.04 0.70
CA GLU A 37 8.94 -16.00 1.80
C GLU A 37 7.58 -16.69 1.97
N SER A 38 6.58 -16.35 1.13
CA SER A 38 5.19 -16.82 1.23
C SER A 38 4.80 -17.73 0.08
N SER A 39 3.67 -18.44 0.23
CA SER A 39 3.08 -19.20 -0.86
C SER A 39 2.74 -18.30 -2.07
N PRO A 40 2.80 -18.83 -3.31
CA PRO A 40 2.66 -18.03 -4.53
C PRO A 40 1.20 -17.69 -4.87
N PHE A 41 0.56 -16.87 -4.06
CA PHE A 41 -0.77 -16.31 -4.32
C PHE A 41 -0.70 -15.03 -5.16
N PRO A 42 -1.76 -14.69 -5.92
CA PRO A 42 -1.90 -13.37 -6.53
C PRO A 42 -2.03 -12.28 -5.45
N LEU A 43 -1.76 -11.02 -5.82
CA LEU A 43 -1.80 -9.85 -4.95
C LEU A 43 -2.91 -8.88 -5.36
N LEU A 44 -3.78 -8.50 -4.42
CA LEU A 44 -4.67 -7.35 -4.51
C LEU A 44 -4.02 -6.15 -3.83
N ASP A 45 -3.78 -5.07 -4.56
CA ASP A 45 -3.21 -3.82 -4.06
C ASP A 45 -4.28 -2.73 -4.02
N VAL A 46 -4.79 -2.43 -2.83
CA VAL A 46 -5.89 -1.49 -2.61
C VAL A 46 -5.33 -0.09 -2.36
N GLY A 47 -5.73 0.88 -3.21
CA GLY A 47 -5.13 2.19 -3.26
C GLY A 47 -3.76 2.17 -3.94
N CYS A 48 -3.62 1.42 -5.03
CA CYS A 48 -2.36 1.15 -5.72
C CYS A 48 -1.71 2.38 -6.36
N GLY A 49 -2.43 3.49 -6.49
CA GLY A 49 -1.97 4.70 -7.16
C GLY A 49 -1.62 4.44 -8.62
N ILE A 50 -0.40 4.72 -9.01
CA ILE A 50 0.14 4.44 -10.35
C ILE A 50 0.63 2.99 -10.52
N GLY A 51 0.27 2.07 -9.62
CA GLY A 51 0.70 0.67 -9.65
C GLY A 51 2.19 0.46 -9.36
N LEU A 52 2.84 1.40 -8.67
CA LEU A 52 4.29 1.37 -8.46
C LEU A 52 4.76 0.11 -7.71
N LEU A 53 3.97 -0.38 -6.75
CA LEU A 53 4.27 -1.64 -6.06
C LEU A 53 4.27 -2.81 -7.05
N GLY A 54 3.24 -2.95 -7.88
CA GLY A 54 3.16 -3.99 -8.90
C GLY A 54 4.35 -3.98 -9.86
N HIS A 55 4.72 -2.80 -10.36
CA HIS A 55 5.91 -2.62 -11.19
C HIS A 55 7.20 -3.06 -10.50
N TYR A 56 7.34 -2.76 -9.21
CA TYR A 56 8.50 -3.14 -8.41
C TYR A 56 8.56 -4.65 -8.19
N LEU A 57 7.46 -5.26 -7.77
CA LEU A 57 7.35 -6.70 -7.52
C LEU A 57 7.57 -7.53 -8.78
N HIS A 58 7.02 -7.07 -9.93
CA HIS A 58 7.31 -7.66 -11.23
C HIS A 58 8.80 -7.61 -11.55
N GLY A 59 9.45 -6.46 -11.31
CA GLY A 59 10.89 -6.30 -11.50
C GLY A 59 11.76 -7.16 -10.57
N CYS A 60 11.22 -7.58 -9.42
CA CYS A 60 11.85 -8.52 -8.48
C CYS A 60 11.58 -9.99 -8.83
N GLY A 61 10.67 -10.29 -9.76
CA GLY A 61 10.30 -11.67 -10.12
C GLY A 61 9.51 -12.41 -9.02
N VAL A 62 8.81 -11.68 -8.13
CA VAL A 62 8.06 -12.27 -7.01
C VAL A 62 6.53 -12.18 -7.17
N LEU A 63 6.06 -11.78 -8.36
CA LEU A 63 4.65 -11.54 -8.62
C LEU A 63 4.01 -12.77 -9.29
N HIS A 64 2.95 -13.31 -8.69
CA HIS A 64 2.17 -14.46 -9.19
C HIS A 64 0.77 -14.06 -9.69
N GLY A 65 0.58 -12.81 -10.05
CA GLY A 65 -0.65 -12.15 -10.46
C GLY A 65 -0.85 -10.88 -9.64
N TYR A 66 -1.43 -9.86 -10.26
CA TYR A 66 -1.61 -8.56 -9.61
C TYR A 66 -2.89 -7.89 -10.08
N VAL A 67 -3.71 -7.50 -9.13
CA VAL A 67 -4.84 -6.61 -9.33
C VAL A 67 -4.63 -5.38 -8.47
N GLY A 68 -4.49 -4.21 -9.09
CA GLY A 68 -4.38 -2.93 -8.39
C GLY A 68 -5.63 -2.10 -8.59
N ILE A 69 -6.17 -1.54 -7.52
CA ILE A 69 -7.31 -0.62 -7.58
C ILE A 69 -6.97 0.74 -6.98
N ASP A 70 -7.43 1.81 -7.58
CA ASP A 70 -7.38 3.18 -7.05
C ASP A 70 -8.57 3.97 -7.60
N HIS A 71 -9.11 4.89 -6.82
CA HIS A 71 -10.25 5.71 -7.24
C HIS A 71 -9.86 6.84 -8.20
N ASP A 72 -8.58 7.20 -8.29
CA ASP A 72 -8.09 8.26 -9.20
C ASP A 72 -7.77 7.68 -10.59
N GLU A 73 -8.71 7.86 -11.53
CA GLU A 73 -8.56 7.42 -12.93
C GLU A 73 -7.27 7.91 -13.59
N ARG A 74 -6.77 9.12 -13.24
CA ARG A 74 -5.53 9.67 -13.82
C ARG A 74 -4.30 8.88 -13.36
N LYS A 75 -4.30 8.41 -12.11
CA LYS A 75 -3.23 7.55 -11.59
C LYS A 75 -3.28 6.19 -12.28
N ILE A 76 -4.48 5.61 -12.40
CA ILE A 76 -4.69 4.33 -13.10
C ILE A 76 -4.27 4.43 -14.57
N ALA A 77 -4.68 5.47 -15.29
CA ALA A 77 -4.26 5.69 -16.67
C ALA A 77 -2.74 5.80 -16.81
N THR A 78 -2.08 6.52 -15.88
CA THR A 78 -0.62 6.61 -15.82
C THR A 78 0.03 5.24 -15.59
N GLY A 79 -0.51 4.46 -14.67
CA GLY A 79 -0.04 3.11 -14.35
C GLY A 79 -0.20 2.15 -15.52
N ARG A 80 -1.36 2.14 -16.17
CA ARG A 80 -1.63 1.34 -17.38
C ARG A 80 -0.66 1.68 -18.52
N ALA A 81 -0.42 2.98 -18.77
CA ALA A 81 0.55 3.40 -19.77
C ALA A 81 1.96 2.90 -19.47
N ALA A 82 2.40 2.93 -18.22
CA ALA A 82 3.68 2.38 -17.80
C ALA A 82 3.72 0.85 -17.86
N ALA A 83 2.59 0.17 -17.59
CA ALA A 83 2.46 -1.28 -17.63
C ALA A 83 2.51 -1.86 -19.06
N ALA A 84 2.20 -1.08 -20.08
CA ALA A 84 2.29 -1.51 -21.48
C ALA A 84 3.68 -2.09 -21.85
N ALA A 85 4.74 -1.64 -21.16
CA ALA A 85 6.10 -2.16 -21.36
C ALA A 85 6.33 -3.57 -20.79
N ILE A 86 5.37 -4.12 -20.00
CA ILE A 86 5.46 -5.44 -19.33
C ILE A 86 4.25 -6.32 -19.65
N GLY A 87 3.49 -5.98 -20.68
CA GLY A 87 2.31 -6.74 -21.10
C GLY A 87 1.21 -6.76 -20.04
N ASP A 88 0.53 -7.89 -19.91
CA ASP A 88 -0.62 -8.08 -19.02
C ASP A 88 -0.23 -8.43 -17.57
N ALA A 89 1.00 -8.12 -17.16
CA ALA A 89 1.50 -8.48 -15.84
C ALA A 89 0.78 -7.74 -14.69
N LEU A 90 0.19 -6.58 -14.97
CA LEU A 90 -0.54 -5.76 -13.99
C LEU A 90 -1.95 -5.43 -14.49
N ASP A 91 -2.95 -5.91 -13.78
CA ASP A 91 -4.36 -5.51 -13.97
C ASP A 91 -4.65 -4.31 -13.06
N LEU A 92 -4.73 -3.11 -13.65
CA LEU A 92 -4.98 -1.87 -12.92
C LEU A 92 -6.39 -1.37 -13.22
N ARG A 93 -7.21 -1.17 -12.18
CA ARG A 93 -8.62 -0.82 -12.30
C ARG A 93 -8.95 0.46 -11.53
N CYS A 94 -9.77 1.33 -12.13
CA CYS A 94 -10.38 2.44 -11.41
C CYS A 94 -11.59 1.93 -10.64
N ALA A 95 -11.50 1.93 -9.30
CA ALA A 95 -12.59 1.50 -8.42
C ALA A 95 -12.42 2.12 -7.02
N ASP A 96 -13.54 2.29 -6.31
CA ASP A 96 -13.53 2.67 -4.90
C ASP A 96 -13.15 1.48 -4.01
N VAL A 97 -12.59 1.76 -2.84
CA VAL A 97 -12.28 0.73 -1.83
C VAL A 97 -13.54 0.02 -1.30
N ALA A 98 -14.73 0.57 -1.53
CA ALA A 98 -16.00 -0.08 -1.22
C ALA A 98 -16.38 -1.15 -2.25
N ASP A 99 -15.86 -1.07 -3.49
CA ASP A 99 -16.22 -1.92 -4.63
C ASP A 99 -15.05 -2.87 -4.96
N LEU A 100 -14.60 -3.65 -3.97
CA LEU A 100 -13.50 -4.59 -4.16
C LEU A 100 -13.92 -5.73 -5.12
N PRO A 101 -13.03 -6.17 -6.02
CA PRO A 101 -13.30 -7.31 -6.89
C PRO A 101 -13.44 -8.61 -6.09
N ASP A 102 -14.11 -9.61 -6.65
CA ASP A 102 -13.99 -10.97 -6.12
C ASP A 102 -12.55 -11.44 -6.26
N PHE A 103 -11.92 -11.68 -5.11
CA PHE A 103 -10.48 -11.95 -5.04
C PHE A 103 -10.13 -12.85 -3.84
N ARG A 104 -9.16 -13.72 -4.04
CA ARG A 104 -8.57 -14.54 -2.98
C ARG A 104 -7.07 -14.63 -3.19
N GLY A 105 -6.28 -14.18 -2.20
CA GLY A 105 -4.82 -14.17 -2.28
C GLY A 105 -4.17 -13.32 -1.21
N HIS A 106 -3.00 -12.77 -1.51
CA HIS A 106 -2.38 -11.72 -0.69
C HIS A 106 -3.08 -10.39 -0.91
N VAL A 107 -3.10 -9.53 0.11
CA VAL A 107 -3.68 -8.19 0.01
C VAL A 107 -2.68 -7.15 0.51
N CYS A 108 -2.61 -6.01 -0.15
CA CYS A 108 -1.89 -4.81 0.30
C CYS A 108 -2.84 -3.63 0.50
N LEU A 109 -2.58 -2.83 1.53
CA LEU A 109 -3.19 -1.52 1.78
C LEU A 109 -2.08 -0.57 2.27
N LEU A 110 -1.50 0.20 1.35
CA LEU A 110 -0.33 1.02 1.65
C LEU A 110 -0.67 2.51 1.62
N ASP A 111 -0.58 3.17 2.78
CA ASP A 111 -0.84 4.62 2.94
C ASP A 111 -2.24 5.07 2.50
N VAL A 112 -3.26 4.27 2.76
CA VAL A 112 -4.65 4.57 2.40
C VAL A 112 -5.52 4.83 3.62
N LEU A 113 -5.34 4.04 4.69
CA LEU A 113 -6.27 3.96 5.80
C LEU A 113 -6.51 5.30 6.48
N HIS A 114 -5.46 6.11 6.67
CA HIS A 114 -5.54 7.40 7.36
C HIS A 114 -6.29 8.50 6.56
N TYR A 115 -6.57 8.27 5.26
CA TYR A 115 -7.42 9.16 4.47
C TYR A 115 -8.92 8.86 4.59
N LEU A 116 -9.27 7.76 5.25
CA LEU A 116 -10.66 7.37 5.46
C LEU A 116 -11.17 7.85 6.82
N PRO A 117 -12.46 8.25 6.93
CA PRO A 117 -13.09 8.50 8.20
C PRO A 117 -12.96 7.33 9.16
N ALA A 118 -12.79 7.61 10.45
CA ALA A 118 -12.61 6.58 11.49
C ALA A 118 -13.68 5.47 11.41
N ALA A 119 -14.94 5.85 11.16
CA ALA A 119 -16.05 4.90 11.06
C ALA A 119 -15.94 3.93 9.87
N ARG A 120 -15.17 4.26 8.83
CA ARG A 120 -14.97 3.41 7.65
C ARG A 120 -13.75 2.50 7.76
N GLN A 121 -12.83 2.76 8.68
CA GLN A 121 -11.54 2.05 8.77
C GLN A 121 -11.72 0.59 9.20
N SER A 122 -12.45 0.33 10.30
CA SER A 122 -12.68 -1.06 10.78
C SER A 122 -13.47 -1.91 9.79
N PRO A 123 -14.60 -1.44 9.21
CA PRO A 123 -15.30 -2.19 8.17
C PRO A 123 -14.43 -2.55 6.97
N LEU A 124 -13.60 -1.62 6.49
CA LEU A 124 -12.67 -1.89 5.39
C LEU A 124 -11.66 -2.99 5.77
N LEU A 125 -11.06 -2.91 6.96
CA LEU A 125 -10.10 -3.91 7.43
C LEU A 125 -10.72 -5.32 7.51
N GLU A 126 -11.95 -5.43 8.00
CA GLU A 126 -12.70 -6.69 8.05
C GLU A 126 -13.03 -7.22 6.64
N GLN A 127 -13.41 -6.33 5.71
CA GLN A 127 -13.63 -6.69 4.31
C GLN A 127 -12.33 -7.20 3.66
N LEU A 128 -11.20 -6.48 3.84
CA LEU A 128 -9.89 -6.90 3.30
C LEU A 128 -9.44 -8.24 3.89
N ALA A 129 -9.67 -8.47 5.18
CA ALA A 129 -9.40 -9.77 5.79
C ALA A 129 -10.16 -10.89 5.07
N GLY A 130 -11.40 -10.64 4.64
CA GLY A 130 -12.19 -11.59 3.86
C GLY A 130 -11.54 -12.03 2.53
N HIS A 131 -10.71 -11.21 1.91
CA HIS A 131 -10.02 -11.51 0.65
C HIS A 131 -8.71 -12.30 0.85
N VAL A 132 -8.20 -12.39 2.07
CA VAL A 132 -6.96 -13.14 2.37
C VAL A 132 -7.25 -14.63 2.29
N ALA A 133 -6.56 -15.34 1.38
CA ALA A 133 -6.67 -16.80 1.27
C ALA A 133 -6.04 -17.51 2.48
N PRO A 134 -6.45 -18.74 2.84
CA PRO A 134 -5.73 -19.57 3.80
C PRO A 134 -4.25 -19.68 3.40
N GLY A 135 -3.33 -19.45 4.33
CA GLY A 135 -1.88 -19.39 4.07
C GLY A 135 -1.37 -18.09 3.43
N ALA A 136 -2.25 -17.16 3.05
CA ALA A 136 -1.89 -15.83 2.55
C ALA A 136 -1.80 -14.77 3.67
N GLN A 137 -1.47 -13.54 3.30
CA GLN A 137 -1.31 -12.42 4.23
C GLN A 137 -1.84 -11.10 3.69
N LEU A 138 -2.31 -10.25 4.60
CA LEU A 138 -2.61 -8.84 4.38
C LEU A 138 -1.46 -7.99 4.93
N MET A 139 -0.92 -7.11 4.11
CA MET A 139 0.18 -6.20 4.43
C MET A 139 -0.36 -4.76 4.42
N ILE A 140 -0.33 -4.12 5.59
CA ILE A 140 -0.81 -2.74 5.74
C ILE A 140 0.36 -1.86 6.16
N ARG A 141 0.63 -0.81 5.38
CA ARG A 141 1.47 0.28 5.85
C ARG A 141 0.60 1.49 6.18
N ASN A 142 0.81 2.03 7.37
CA ASN A 142 0.13 3.26 7.79
C ASN A 142 0.93 4.03 8.83
N VAL A 143 0.69 5.34 8.91
CA VAL A 143 1.09 6.15 10.06
C VAL A 143 0.15 5.82 11.20
N LEU A 144 0.70 5.45 12.36
CA LEU A 144 -0.10 5.13 13.54
C LEU A 144 0.00 6.25 14.57
N ARG A 145 -1.15 6.57 15.17
CA ARG A 145 -1.22 7.50 16.29
C ARG A 145 -0.53 6.90 17.50
N ALA A 146 0.54 7.53 17.95
CA ALA A 146 1.32 7.12 19.10
C ALA A 146 1.82 8.33 19.87
N LYS A 147 2.08 8.18 21.17
CA LYS A 147 2.75 9.20 21.99
C LYS A 147 4.26 9.21 21.72
N HIS A 148 4.65 9.56 20.48
CA HIS A 148 6.03 9.54 20.04
C HIS A 148 6.33 10.76 19.17
N TRP A 149 7.53 11.34 19.29
CA TRP A 149 7.92 12.56 18.55
C TRP A 149 7.78 12.41 17.03
N ARG A 150 8.03 11.20 16.49
CA ARG A 150 7.88 10.90 15.06
C ARG A 150 6.44 11.09 14.57
N PHE A 151 5.44 10.76 15.40
CA PHE A 151 4.04 11.00 15.05
C PHE A 151 3.77 12.50 14.88
N HIS A 152 4.25 13.33 15.82
CA HIS A 152 4.10 14.78 15.70
C HIS A 152 4.84 15.34 14.48
N ALA A 153 6.05 14.85 14.19
CA ALA A 153 6.81 15.23 12.99
C ALA A 153 6.04 14.88 11.69
N THR A 154 5.43 13.69 11.62
CA THR A 154 4.62 13.28 10.46
C THR A 154 3.40 14.18 10.27
N VAL A 155 2.66 14.47 11.35
CA VAL A 155 1.47 15.32 11.31
C VAL A 155 1.83 16.74 10.85
N ILE A 156 2.93 17.31 11.35
CA ILE A 156 3.40 18.65 10.94
C ILE A 156 3.74 18.66 9.45
N GLU A 157 4.47 17.66 8.96
CA GLU A 157 4.85 17.59 7.54
C GLU A 157 3.63 17.46 6.64
N GLU A 158 2.66 16.58 6.97
CA GLU A 158 1.43 16.45 6.18
C GLU A 158 0.63 17.77 6.14
N HIS A 159 0.57 18.49 7.25
CA HIS A 159 -0.06 19.83 7.25
C HIS A 159 0.66 20.81 6.33
N VAL A 160 1.99 20.82 6.32
CA VAL A 160 2.78 21.66 5.42
C VAL A 160 2.57 21.26 3.96
N LEU A 161 2.59 19.99 3.64
CA LEU A 161 2.37 19.48 2.27
C LEU A 161 0.95 19.79 1.77
N HIS A 162 -0.05 19.68 2.66
CA HIS A 162 -1.43 20.06 2.33
C HIS A 162 -1.56 21.58 2.12
N ALA A 163 -0.99 22.41 3.02
CA ALA A 163 -1.03 23.86 2.92
C ALA A 163 -0.31 24.40 1.67
N THR A 164 0.73 23.71 1.19
CA THR A 164 1.46 24.06 -0.04
C THR A 164 0.79 23.53 -1.32
N GLY A 165 -0.34 22.82 -1.21
CA GLY A 165 -1.08 22.27 -2.35
C GLY A 165 -0.43 21.03 -3.00
N TRP A 166 0.62 20.49 -2.40
CA TRP A 166 1.26 19.25 -2.86
C TRP A 166 0.38 18.01 -2.62
N MET A 167 -0.37 18.00 -1.52
CA MET A 167 -1.37 16.99 -1.21
C MET A 167 -2.79 17.59 -1.33
N ARG A 168 -3.64 16.94 -2.13
CA ARG A 168 -5.03 17.38 -2.34
C ARG A 168 -5.98 16.92 -1.24
N VAL A 169 -5.63 15.82 -0.57
CA VAL A 169 -6.43 15.21 0.51
C VAL A 169 -5.54 15.12 1.74
N GLY A 170 -5.96 15.75 2.84
CA GLY A 170 -5.32 15.59 4.15
C GLY A 170 -5.77 14.30 4.84
N ALA A 171 -5.00 13.85 5.83
CA ALA A 171 -5.42 12.73 6.67
C ALA A 171 -6.70 13.10 7.45
N ASP A 172 -7.67 12.20 7.47
CA ASP A 172 -8.92 12.35 8.21
C ASP A 172 -8.78 11.76 9.62
N HIS A 173 -8.25 10.54 9.73
CA HIS A 173 -8.04 9.89 11.02
C HIS A 173 -6.80 8.99 11.03
N TYR A 174 -5.87 9.28 11.94
CA TYR A 174 -4.74 8.38 12.21
C TYR A 174 -5.14 7.29 13.20
N PRO A 175 -5.21 6.02 12.78
CA PRO A 175 -5.55 4.94 13.69
C PRO A 175 -4.43 4.64 14.69
N THR A 176 -4.79 4.10 15.83
CA THR A 176 -3.85 3.44 16.76
C THR A 176 -3.51 2.03 16.27
N ALA A 177 -2.50 1.41 16.85
CA ALA A 177 -2.17 0.02 16.57
C ALA A 177 -3.38 -0.91 16.78
N GLN A 178 -4.10 -0.75 17.90
CA GLN A 178 -5.27 -1.56 18.24
C GLN A 178 -6.45 -1.36 17.27
N GLU A 179 -6.65 -0.15 16.77
CA GLU A 179 -7.70 0.14 15.77
C GLU A 179 -7.39 -0.55 14.43
N VAL A 180 -6.12 -0.86 14.14
CA VAL A 180 -5.74 -1.62 12.93
C VAL A 180 -5.72 -3.12 13.20
N THR A 181 -5.10 -3.60 14.28
CA THR A 181 -4.94 -5.05 14.50
C THR A 181 -6.23 -5.71 14.98
N GLY A 182 -7.02 -5.03 15.82
CA GLY A 182 -8.24 -5.60 16.41
C GLY A 182 -9.26 -6.13 15.42
N PRO A 183 -9.65 -5.38 14.37
CA PRO A 183 -10.55 -5.89 13.33
C PRO A 183 -10.01 -7.14 12.61
N LEU A 184 -8.70 -7.18 12.34
CA LEU A 184 -8.04 -8.28 11.66
C LEU A 184 -7.99 -9.54 12.52
N GLU A 185 -7.72 -9.38 13.81
CA GLU A 185 -7.72 -10.47 14.80
C GLU A 185 -9.12 -11.05 15.01
N ARG A 186 -10.15 -10.18 15.08
CA ARG A 186 -11.56 -10.64 15.10
C ARG A 186 -11.95 -11.41 13.84
N ALA A 187 -11.35 -11.08 12.69
CA ALA A 187 -11.53 -11.81 11.44
C ALA A 187 -10.70 -13.09 11.34
N GLY A 188 -10.01 -13.50 12.42
CA GLY A 188 -9.23 -14.74 12.51
C GLY A 188 -7.83 -14.69 11.91
N LEU A 189 -7.25 -13.49 11.72
CA LEU A 189 -5.86 -13.35 11.29
C LEU A 189 -4.95 -13.16 12.50
N THR A 190 -3.71 -13.66 12.40
CA THR A 190 -2.65 -13.39 13.37
C THR A 190 -1.85 -12.17 12.91
N THR A 191 -1.73 -11.15 13.76
CA THR A 191 -1.08 -9.89 13.41
C THR A 191 0.34 -9.76 13.98
N THR A 192 1.21 -9.12 13.21
CA THR A 192 2.51 -8.63 13.67
C THR A 192 2.66 -7.18 13.26
N LEU A 193 3.19 -6.34 14.17
CA LEU A 193 3.40 -4.92 13.95
C LEU A 193 4.90 -4.62 14.05
N THR A 194 5.46 -4.01 13.02
CA THR A 194 6.87 -3.61 13.00
C THR A 194 7.03 -2.15 12.57
N PRO A 195 7.91 -1.36 13.22
CA PRO A 195 8.25 -0.04 12.75
C PRO A 195 8.87 -0.10 11.35
N LEU A 196 8.43 0.77 10.45
CA LEU A 196 8.95 0.89 9.09
C LEU A 196 9.52 2.30 8.87
N TRP A 197 10.39 2.75 9.77
CA TRP A 197 10.86 4.12 9.77
C TRP A 197 11.94 4.43 8.73
N GLY A 198 12.76 3.44 8.39
CA GLY A 198 13.89 3.66 7.48
C GLY A 198 14.78 4.83 7.93
N ARG A 199 15.13 5.71 6.97
CA ARG A 199 15.86 6.96 7.22
C ARG A 199 14.96 8.18 7.30
N THR A 200 13.64 8.00 7.40
CA THR A 200 12.66 9.08 7.43
C THR A 200 12.22 9.41 8.87
N PRO A 201 11.77 10.63 9.16
CA PRO A 201 11.23 10.98 10.47
C PRO A 201 9.81 10.42 10.69
N PHE A 202 9.20 9.77 9.69
CA PHE A 202 7.80 9.35 9.71
C PHE A 202 7.52 8.21 10.68
N ASN A 203 6.34 8.27 11.30
CA ASN A 203 5.85 7.24 12.22
C ASN A 203 5.11 6.12 11.49
N SER A 204 5.71 5.61 10.41
CA SER A 204 5.14 4.53 9.61
C SER A 204 5.38 3.17 10.24
N TYR A 205 4.37 2.31 10.17
CA TYR A 205 4.43 0.93 10.62
C TYR A 205 3.96 -0.01 9.52
N LEU A 206 4.52 -1.21 9.52
CA LEU A 206 4.06 -2.33 8.71
C LEU A 206 3.33 -3.31 9.62
N VAL A 207 2.04 -3.51 9.37
CA VAL A 207 1.23 -4.58 9.96
C VAL A 207 1.15 -5.71 8.95
N VAL A 208 1.53 -6.91 9.37
CA VAL A 208 1.35 -8.13 8.58
C VAL A 208 0.36 -9.01 9.31
N ALA A 209 -0.78 -9.26 8.68
CA ALA A 209 -1.84 -10.11 9.19
C ALA A 209 -1.93 -11.39 8.36
N ARG A 210 -1.67 -12.54 8.97
CA ARG A 210 -1.63 -13.85 8.30
C ARG A 210 -2.89 -14.65 8.59
N ARG A 211 -3.46 -15.24 7.56
CA ARG A 211 -4.51 -16.23 7.72
C ARG A 211 -3.86 -17.61 7.89
N PRO A 212 -4.18 -18.36 8.94
CA PRO A 212 -3.75 -19.75 9.06
C PRO A 212 -4.14 -20.58 7.81
N ALA A 213 -3.35 -21.59 7.49
CA ALA A 213 -3.59 -22.49 6.37
C ALA A 213 -4.78 -23.43 6.63
#